data_b70f52d4cec54ee22162ee6b005e99a7
#
_entry.id   b70f52d4cec54ee22162ee6b005e99a7
#
_cell.length_a   1.000
_cell.length_b   1.000
_cell.length_c   1.000
_cell.angle_alpha   90.00
_cell.angle_beta   90.00
_cell.angle_gamma   90.00
#
_symmetry.space_group_name_H-M   'P 1'
#
loop_
_entity.id
_entity.type
_entity.pdbx_description
1 polymer ?
#
loop_
_entity_poly.entity_id
_entity_poly.type
_entity_poly.pdbx_seq_one_letter_code
_entity_poly.pdbx_strand_id
1 'polypeptide(L)'
;MAYPTVSAPYGFKPVNLIGGQVYAGSTRNLPIAYGDTNAIYNGDPVVITSGFATLATAPVNSTNKVVGYFAGCYYTNPTTKQRLYSQYYPGSVTAGDITAIIVDDPDVVLKVVATASASSTAVASFSQLLVGGNVVGGTQVGSVNNGDSSMGVVAATAPAATTAGFRVLQLVPDTQVSTGGTYVSGTGTTSLVVSGLPVGTVLPIGTDVYNVINGQLQFTGSSLTAASTVTTTGSTTLTVTASTATVSGTVALVQTPEALVKTNFGVHRYNVA
;
A
#
# COMPACT_ATOMS: atom_id res chain seq x y z
N MET A 1 -3.76 3.69 -23.71
CA MET A 1 -3.38 2.65 -22.74
C MET A 1 -3.56 3.25 -21.35
N ALA A 2 -4.38 2.62 -20.52
CA ALA A 2 -4.49 3.00 -19.13
C ALA A 2 -3.34 2.32 -18.38
N TYR A 3 -2.34 3.09 -18.00
CA TYR A 3 -1.30 2.63 -17.09
C TYR A 3 -1.65 3.12 -15.69
N PRO A 4 -1.31 2.36 -14.63
CA PRO A 4 -1.39 2.91 -13.30
C PRO A 4 -0.53 4.18 -13.23
N THR A 5 -1.06 5.23 -12.61
CA THR A 5 -0.35 6.51 -12.46
C THR A 5 0.82 6.43 -11.48
N VAL A 6 0.94 5.30 -10.80
CA VAL A 6 2.02 4.97 -9.86
C VAL A 6 2.78 3.77 -10.39
N SER A 7 4.09 3.90 -10.54
CA SER A 7 4.95 2.86 -11.15
C SER A 7 5.50 1.85 -10.15
N ALA A 8 5.62 2.21 -8.88
CA ALA A 8 6.17 1.35 -7.83
C ALA A 8 5.68 1.81 -6.44
N PRO A 9 5.63 0.91 -5.45
CA PRO A 9 5.41 1.29 -4.06
C PRO A 9 6.59 2.13 -3.52
N TYR A 10 6.28 3.03 -2.59
CA TYR A 10 7.21 4.02 -2.04
C TYR A 10 7.16 4.11 -0.51
N GLY A 11 6.61 3.11 0.16
CA GLY A 11 6.44 3.08 1.60
C GLY A 11 5.21 3.83 2.09
N PHE A 12 5.19 4.10 3.38
CA PHE A 12 4.10 4.78 4.07
C PHE A 12 4.43 6.27 4.24
N LYS A 13 3.66 7.14 3.60
CA LYS A 13 3.90 8.59 3.65
C LYS A 13 2.80 9.29 4.47
N PRO A 14 3.16 10.01 5.55
CA PRO A 14 2.18 10.75 6.36
C PRO A 14 1.58 11.90 5.53
N VAL A 15 0.25 12.06 5.59
CA VAL A 15 -0.48 13.09 4.85
C VAL A 15 -1.19 14.05 5.81
N ASN A 16 -2.02 13.52 6.69
CA ASN A 16 -2.77 14.29 7.69
C ASN A 16 -3.01 13.45 8.94
N LEU A 17 -3.75 13.99 9.89
CA LEU A 17 -4.27 13.24 11.03
C LEU A 17 -5.74 12.86 10.78
N ILE A 18 -6.21 11.84 11.50
CA ILE A 18 -7.62 11.46 11.43
C ILE A 18 -8.48 12.66 11.89
N GLY A 19 -9.59 12.91 11.18
CA GLY A 19 -10.42 14.11 11.42
C GLY A 19 -10.01 15.33 10.60
N GLY A 20 -9.06 15.20 9.65
CA GLY A 20 -8.72 16.25 8.67
C GLY A 20 -7.74 17.30 9.18
N GLN A 21 -7.14 17.12 10.34
CA GLN A 21 -6.07 17.99 10.82
C GLN A 21 -4.79 17.75 10.02
N VAL A 22 -4.06 18.83 9.73
CA VAL A 22 -2.78 18.75 9.02
C VAL A 22 -1.74 18.05 9.89
N TYR A 23 -1.02 17.08 9.34
CA TYR A 23 0.18 16.53 9.97
C TYR A 23 1.29 17.60 9.94
N ALA A 24 1.67 18.09 11.11
CA ALA A 24 2.63 19.19 11.27
C ALA A 24 4.10 18.73 11.29
N GLY A 25 4.40 17.48 10.92
CA GLY A 25 5.76 16.96 10.93
C GLY A 25 6.27 16.53 12.30
N SER A 26 5.39 16.17 13.23
CA SER A 26 5.77 15.67 14.56
C SER A 26 6.57 14.37 14.43
N THR A 27 7.79 14.37 14.95
CA THR A 27 8.68 13.21 14.92
C THR A 27 9.30 12.99 16.30
N ARG A 28 9.69 11.75 16.55
CA ARG A 28 10.44 11.36 17.74
C ARG A 28 11.76 10.70 17.36
N ASN A 29 12.79 10.96 18.18
CA ASN A 29 14.09 10.35 18.03
C ASN A 29 14.18 9.08 18.87
N LEU A 30 14.57 7.96 18.26
CA LEU A 30 14.80 6.68 18.91
C LEU A 30 16.19 6.14 18.54
N PRO A 31 16.92 5.51 19.48
CA PRO A 31 18.20 4.90 19.16
C PRO A 31 18.02 3.65 18.26
N ILE A 32 18.95 3.44 17.31
CA ILE A 32 19.13 2.17 16.61
C ILE A 32 20.29 1.44 17.26
N ALA A 33 20.19 0.11 17.38
CA ALA A 33 21.24 -0.70 17.99
C ALA A 33 22.54 -0.63 17.19
N TYR A 34 23.68 -0.63 17.90
CA TYR A 34 24.99 -0.75 17.30
C TYR A 34 25.07 -1.99 16.41
N GLY A 35 25.41 -1.82 15.13
CA GLY A 35 25.55 -2.91 14.20
C GLY A 35 24.24 -3.63 13.81
N ASP A 36 23.06 -3.04 14.01
CA ASP A 36 21.80 -3.60 13.50
C ASP A 36 21.96 -3.85 11.99
N THR A 37 21.73 -5.10 11.57
CA THR A 37 21.93 -5.53 10.18
C THR A 37 20.79 -5.17 9.24
N ASN A 38 19.63 -4.79 9.78
CA ASN A 38 18.47 -4.43 8.98
C ASN A 38 18.61 -3.02 8.41
N ALA A 39 18.59 -2.89 7.09
CA ALA A 39 18.45 -1.59 6.47
C ALA A 39 17.01 -1.06 6.67
N ILE A 40 16.86 0.23 6.94
CA ILE A 40 15.56 0.89 7.17
C ILE A 40 15.45 2.08 6.24
N TYR A 41 14.41 2.12 5.42
CA TYR A 41 14.21 3.15 4.40
C TYR A 41 13.09 4.12 4.78
N ASN A 42 13.09 5.29 4.19
CA ASN A 42 12.05 6.30 4.44
C ASN A 42 10.66 5.77 4.08
N GLY A 43 9.78 5.75 5.08
CA GLY A 43 8.44 5.18 4.96
C GLY A 43 8.33 3.72 5.40
N ASP A 44 9.40 3.10 5.91
CA ASP A 44 9.31 1.77 6.51
C ASP A 44 8.65 1.81 7.89
N PRO A 45 7.81 0.82 8.24
CA PRO A 45 7.30 0.65 9.60
C PRO A 45 8.42 0.19 10.54
N VAL A 46 8.47 0.78 11.72
CA VAL A 46 9.49 0.54 12.76
C VAL A 46 8.86 -0.06 14.01
N VAL A 47 9.56 -1.02 14.59
CA VAL A 47 9.23 -1.65 15.88
C VAL A 47 10.33 -1.36 16.90
N ILE A 48 10.03 -1.53 18.20
CA ILE A 48 11.03 -1.45 19.25
C ILE A 48 11.36 -2.87 19.73
N THR A 49 12.64 -3.23 19.63
CA THR A 49 13.18 -4.49 20.15
C THR A 49 14.28 -4.17 21.15
N SER A 50 14.17 -4.64 22.38
CA SER A 50 15.16 -4.40 23.45
C SER A 50 15.49 -2.92 23.67
N GLY A 51 14.53 -2.02 23.47
CA GLY A 51 14.70 -0.56 23.63
C GLY A 51 15.22 0.18 22.39
N PHE A 52 15.54 -0.51 21.31
CA PHE A 52 16.05 0.07 20.07
C PHE A 52 15.02 -0.01 18.94
N ALA A 53 15.04 0.99 18.09
CA ALA A 53 14.26 1.02 16.85
C ALA A 53 14.89 0.08 15.82
N THR A 54 14.08 -0.76 15.19
CA THR A 54 14.50 -1.66 14.11
C THR A 54 13.37 -1.85 13.10
N LEU A 55 13.69 -2.36 11.90
CA LEU A 55 12.71 -2.62 10.85
C LEU A 55 11.66 -3.64 11.31
N ALA A 56 10.40 -3.42 10.96
CA ALA A 56 9.36 -4.44 11.02
C ALA A 56 9.58 -5.46 9.88
N THR A 57 10.28 -6.55 10.15
CA THR A 57 10.70 -7.55 9.13
C THR A 57 9.62 -8.52 8.69
N ALA A 58 8.48 -8.56 9.39
CA ALA A 58 7.31 -9.37 9.02
C ALA A 58 6.12 -8.47 8.69
N PRO A 59 5.10 -8.97 7.98
CA PRO A 59 3.90 -8.20 7.69
C PRO A 59 3.35 -7.55 8.97
N VAL A 60 3.08 -6.25 8.89
CA VAL A 60 2.57 -5.49 10.04
C VAL A 60 1.21 -6.05 10.48
N ASN A 61 1.15 -6.57 11.68
CA ASN A 61 -0.04 -7.19 12.28
C ASN A 61 -0.03 -6.99 13.80
N SER A 62 -0.96 -7.60 14.51
CA SER A 62 -1.08 -7.51 15.97
C SER A 62 0.12 -8.06 16.76
N THR A 63 0.97 -8.89 16.14
CA THR A 63 2.19 -9.44 16.74
C THR A 63 3.35 -8.46 16.59
N ASN A 64 3.49 -7.82 15.43
CA ASN A 64 4.49 -6.80 15.14
C ASN A 64 3.94 -5.41 15.48
N LYS A 65 4.10 -5.02 16.73
CA LYS A 65 3.61 -3.74 17.24
C LYS A 65 4.45 -2.59 16.69
N VAL A 66 3.97 -1.94 15.65
CA VAL A 66 4.61 -0.79 15.03
C VAL A 66 4.59 0.38 16.01
N VAL A 67 5.72 1.06 16.15
CA VAL A 67 5.82 2.31 16.93
C VAL A 67 5.64 3.54 16.06
N GLY A 68 5.97 3.43 14.78
CA GLY A 68 5.85 4.53 13.82
C GLY A 68 6.52 4.21 12.50
N TYR A 69 6.77 5.27 11.71
CA TYR A 69 7.31 5.16 10.36
C TYR A 69 8.62 5.94 10.27
N PHE A 70 9.62 5.31 9.65
CA PHE A 70 10.95 5.86 9.54
C PHE A 70 10.98 7.06 8.57
N ALA A 71 11.52 8.18 9.04
CA ALA A 71 11.69 9.40 8.24
C ALA A 71 13.14 9.73 7.92
N GLY A 72 14.09 9.03 8.55
CA GLY A 72 15.52 9.23 8.36
C GLY A 72 16.31 8.89 9.61
N CYS A 73 17.62 9.04 9.55
CA CYS A 73 18.51 8.85 10.69
C CYS A 73 19.72 9.80 10.63
N TYR A 74 20.41 9.86 11.77
CA TYR A 74 21.72 10.47 11.83
C TYR A 74 22.65 9.70 12.76
N TYR A 75 23.94 9.74 12.47
CA TYR A 75 25.00 9.10 13.25
C TYR A 75 26.36 9.69 12.94
N THR A 76 27.35 9.50 13.78
CA THR A 76 28.74 9.83 13.49
C THR A 76 29.38 8.72 12.68
N ASN A 77 29.80 9.03 11.45
CA ASN A 77 30.47 8.05 10.58
C ASN A 77 31.73 7.52 11.28
N PRO A 78 31.85 6.20 11.49
CA PRO A 78 32.95 5.62 12.26
C PRO A 78 34.32 5.84 11.59
N THR A 79 34.37 6.03 10.28
CA THR A 79 35.60 6.24 9.52
C THR A 79 36.00 7.71 9.45
N THR A 80 35.08 8.58 8.99
CA THR A 80 35.39 10.02 8.76
C THR A 80 35.21 10.87 10.02
N LYS A 81 34.59 10.36 11.08
CA LYS A 81 34.23 11.05 12.32
C LYS A 81 33.31 12.26 12.12
N GLN A 82 32.68 12.38 10.95
CA GLN A 82 31.71 13.42 10.63
C GLN A 82 30.30 12.96 10.95
N ARG A 83 29.44 13.87 11.41
CA ARG A 83 28.02 13.62 11.59
C ARG A 83 27.34 13.52 10.23
N LEU A 84 26.69 12.39 9.99
CA LEU A 84 25.96 12.10 8.76
C LEU A 84 24.46 12.13 9.05
N TYR A 85 23.71 12.78 8.16
CA TYR A 85 22.25 12.72 8.09
C TYR A 85 21.88 11.93 6.84
N SER A 86 21.04 10.93 6.99
CA SER A 86 20.65 10.04 5.89
C SER A 86 19.15 9.83 5.88
N GLN A 87 18.58 9.78 4.68
CA GLN A 87 17.17 9.42 4.47
C GLN A 87 16.90 7.93 4.79
N TYR A 88 17.91 7.09 4.76
CA TYR A 88 17.81 5.67 5.09
C TYR A 88 18.95 5.24 6.00
N TYR A 89 18.72 4.20 6.78
CA TYR A 89 19.75 3.50 7.55
C TYR A 89 20.26 2.33 6.72
N PRO A 90 21.56 2.26 6.39
CA PRO A 90 22.06 1.23 5.46
C PRO A 90 22.20 -0.17 6.07
N GLY A 91 22.02 -0.33 7.38
CA GLY A 91 22.35 -1.55 8.10
C GLY A 91 23.84 -1.67 8.46
N SER A 92 24.13 -2.46 9.48
CA SER A 92 25.50 -2.81 9.91
C SER A 92 26.43 -1.62 10.22
N VAL A 93 25.87 -0.47 10.57
CA VAL A 93 26.67 0.70 10.97
C VAL A 93 27.22 0.52 12.37
N THR A 94 28.55 0.63 12.52
CA THR A 94 29.27 0.46 13.78
C THR A 94 29.50 1.78 14.51
N ALA A 95 28.44 2.61 14.64
CA ALA A 95 28.44 3.83 15.43
C ALA A 95 27.65 3.65 16.72
N GLY A 96 28.03 4.34 17.79
CA GLY A 96 27.34 4.25 19.08
C GLY A 96 26.22 5.26 19.29
N ASP A 97 26.05 6.20 18.34
CA ASP A 97 25.13 7.35 18.42
C ASP A 97 24.05 7.33 17.32
N ILE A 98 23.75 6.16 16.78
CA ILE A 98 22.76 6.05 15.69
C ILE A 98 21.38 6.39 16.22
N THR A 99 20.76 7.39 15.63
CA THR A 99 19.42 7.86 16.01
C THR A 99 18.50 7.88 14.80
N ALA A 100 17.38 7.16 14.91
CA ALA A 100 16.28 7.20 13.96
C ALA A 100 15.34 8.37 14.25
N ILE A 101 14.83 9.00 13.20
CA ILE A 101 13.76 9.99 13.23
C ILE A 101 12.49 9.25 12.80
N ILE A 102 11.48 9.19 13.66
CA ILE A 102 10.29 8.36 13.47
C ILE A 102 9.03 9.21 13.60
N VAL A 103 8.13 9.06 12.64
CA VAL A 103 6.75 9.55 12.75
C VAL A 103 5.97 8.57 13.60
N ASP A 104 5.67 8.91 14.85
CA ASP A 104 5.08 7.99 15.83
C ASP A 104 3.67 8.38 16.33
N ASP A 105 3.03 9.32 15.65
CA ASP A 105 1.66 9.71 15.95
C ASP A 105 0.68 8.56 15.61
N PRO A 106 -0.08 8.03 16.59
CA PRO A 106 -1.03 6.94 16.35
C PRO A 106 -2.21 7.35 15.49
N ASP A 107 -2.49 8.65 15.34
CA ASP A 107 -3.59 9.18 14.56
C ASP A 107 -3.19 9.61 13.15
N VAL A 108 -1.93 9.38 12.77
CA VAL A 108 -1.45 9.72 11.43
C VAL A 108 -2.16 8.89 10.35
N VAL A 109 -2.60 9.59 9.33
CA VAL A 109 -3.13 9.00 8.10
C VAL A 109 -1.99 8.92 7.08
N LEU A 110 -1.82 7.75 6.52
CA LEU A 110 -0.72 7.40 5.63
C LEU A 110 -1.25 7.19 4.22
N LYS A 111 -0.58 7.75 3.24
CA LYS A 111 -0.77 7.41 1.83
C LYS A 111 0.15 6.24 1.48
N VAL A 112 -0.40 5.23 0.80
CA VAL A 112 0.31 3.99 0.48
C VAL A 112 -0.17 3.41 -0.85
N VAL A 113 0.70 2.65 -1.50
CA VAL A 113 0.43 1.96 -2.77
C VAL A 113 -0.03 0.54 -2.52
N ALA A 114 -1.00 0.09 -3.33
CA ALA A 114 -1.43 -1.30 -3.39
C ALA A 114 -0.36 -2.19 -4.02
N THR A 115 -0.11 -3.35 -3.43
CA THR A 115 0.78 -4.38 -4.00
C THR A 115 0.03 -5.69 -4.22
N ALA A 116 0.46 -6.47 -5.21
CA ALA A 116 -0.18 -7.73 -5.56
C ALA A 116 -0.01 -8.81 -4.47
N SER A 117 1.08 -8.77 -3.73
CA SER A 117 1.35 -9.65 -2.58
C SER A 117 2.30 -8.98 -1.60
N ALA A 118 2.50 -9.60 -0.43
CA ALA A 118 3.36 -9.06 0.63
C ALA A 118 4.84 -8.93 0.21
N SER A 119 5.32 -9.74 -0.73
CA SER A 119 6.70 -9.71 -1.22
C SER A 119 6.85 -9.09 -2.62
N SER A 120 5.74 -8.69 -3.26
CA SER A 120 5.76 -8.15 -4.62
C SER A 120 5.84 -6.63 -4.62
N THR A 121 6.66 -6.06 -5.48
CA THR A 121 6.68 -4.62 -5.80
C THR A 121 5.75 -4.26 -6.97
N ALA A 122 5.07 -5.26 -7.57
CA ALA A 122 4.09 -5.01 -8.62
C ALA A 122 2.88 -4.25 -8.05
N VAL A 123 2.59 -3.10 -8.65
CA VAL A 123 1.45 -2.26 -8.26
C VAL A 123 0.15 -2.99 -8.55
N ALA A 124 -0.73 -3.03 -7.56
CA ALA A 124 -2.08 -3.55 -7.65
C ALA A 124 -3.11 -2.40 -7.60
N SER A 125 -4.38 -2.73 -7.45
CA SER A 125 -5.45 -1.76 -7.28
C SER A 125 -6.19 -2.02 -5.97
N PHE A 126 -6.48 -0.98 -5.22
CA PHE A 126 -7.44 -1.08 -4.11
C PHE A 126 -8.86 -1.16 -4.67
N SER A 127 -9.60 -2.14 -4.23
CA SER A 127 -11.03 -2.21 -4.50
C SER A 127 -11.81 -1.33 -3.52
N GLN A 128 -12.94 -0.77 -4.00
CA GLN A 128 -13.92 -0.07 -3.15
C GLN A 128 -14.44 -0.94 -2.00
N LEU A 129 -14.42 -2.27 -2.18
CA LEU A 129 -14.79 -3.25 -1.14
C LEU A 129 -13.87 -3.23 0.08
N LEU A 130 -12.64 -2.72 -0.08
CA LEU A 130 -11.65 -2.66 1.01
C LEU A 130 -11.83 -1.43 1.91
N VAL A 131 -12.59 -0.43 1.50
CA VAL A 131 -12.81 0.77 2.30
C VAL A 131 -13.52 0.41 3.60
N GLY A 132 -12.95 0.83 4.73
CA GLY A 132 -13.37 0.41 6.06
C GLY A 132 -12.89 -0.97 6.50
N GLY A 133 -12.30 -1.75 5.60
CA GLY A 133 -11.70 -3.06 5.88
C GLY A 133 -10.24 -2.98 6.34
N ASN A 134 -9.73 -4.12 6.81
CA ASN A 134 -8.34 -4.25 7.25
C ASN A 134 -7.48 -4.89 6.16
N VAL A 135 -6.23 -4.45 6.06
CA VAL A 135 -5.26 -4.87 5.06
C VAL A 135 -3.89 -5.11 5.69
N VAL A 136 -3.08 -5.96 5.06
CA VAL A 136 -1.76 -6.36 5.56
C VAL A 136 -0.68 -5.54 4.86
N GLY A 137 0.31 -5.07 5.60
CA GLY A 137 1.50 -4.43 5.03
C GLY A 137 2.41 -5.42 4.33
N GLY A 138 3.16 -4.94 3.34
CA GLY A 138 4.17 -5.72 2.65
C GLY A 138 5.48 -5.84 3.45
N THR A 139 6.42 -6.59 2.87
CA THR A 139 7.76 -6.82 3.43
C THR A 139 8.86 -6.53 2.39
N GLN A 140 8.55 -5.72 1.39
CA GLN A 140 9.49 -5.38 0.31
C GLN A 140 10.67 -4.54 0.85
N VAL A 141 11.84 -4.79 0.30
CA VAL A 141 13.05 -4.04 0.65
C VAL A 141 13.11 -2.75 -0.17
N GLY A 142 13.45 -1.64 0.49
CA GLY A 142 13.59 -0.34 -0.15
C GLY A 142 14.80 -0.22 -1.09
N SER A 143 14.97 0.94 -1.68
CA SER A 143 16.02 1.23 -2.64
C SER A 143 17.12 2.10 -2.03
N VAL A 144 18.36 1.64 -2.12
CA VAL A 144 19.54 2.41 -1.69
C VAL A 144 19.80 3.64 -2.58
N ASN A 145 19.25 3.65 -3.80
CA ASN A 145 19.52 4.72 -4.76
C ASN A 145 18.80 6.03 -4.41
N ASN A 146 17.58 5.92 -3.86
CA ASN A 146 16.78 7.08 -3.47
C ASN A 146 16.47 7.11 -1.96
N GLY A 147 16.79 6.05 -1.21
CA GLY A 147 16.53 5.96 0.22
C GLY A 147 15.07 5.74 0.58
N ASP A 148 14.18 5.51 -0.39
CA ASP A 148 12.76 5.26 -0.15
C ASP A 148 12.47 3.77 0.05
N SER A 149 11.50 3.49 0.89
CA SER A 149 10.89 2.18 1.05
C SER A 149 10.27 1.70 -0.26
N SER A 150 10.22 0.40 -0.47
CA SER A 150 9.39 -0.23 -1.50
C SER A 150 8.21 -0.99 -0.90
N MET A 151 7.91 -0.77 0.37
CA MET A 151 6.76 -1.38 1.02
C MET A 151 5.45 -0.77 0.51
N GLY A 152 4.44 -1.62 0.43
CA GLY A 152 3.07 -1.25 0.11
C GLY A 152 2.10 -2.03 0.98
N VAL A 153 0.84 -1.98 0.64
CA VAL A 153 -0.24 -2.73 1.30
C VAL A 153 -0.83 -3.73 0.32
N VAL A 154 -0.99 -4.96 0.77
CA VAL A 154 -1.55 -6.03 -0.07
C VAL A 154 -3.01 -5.73 -0.38
N ALA A 155 -3.32 -5.51 -1.65
CA ALA A 155 -4.68 -5.34 -2.14
C ALA A 155 -5.37 -6.70 -2.27
N ALA A 156 -5.72 -7.30 -1.13
CA ALA A 156 -6.53 -8.51 -1.14
C ALA A 156 -7.96 -8.19 -1.58
N THR A 157 -8.59 -9.14 -2.26
CA THR A 157 -9.98 -9.01 -2.74
C THR A 157 -11.03 -9.09 -1.64
N ALA A 158 -10.62 -9.46 -0.43
CA ALA A 158 -11.46 -9.47 0.76
C ALA A 158 -10.73 -8.79 1.92
N PRO A 159 -11.46 -8.10 2.82
CA PRO A 159 -10.86 -7.52 4.00
C PRO A 159 -10.16 -8.60 4.83
N ALA A 160 -8.93 -8.32 5.24
CA ALA A 160 -8.16 -9.21 6.09
C ALA A 160 -8.77 -9.27 7.51
N ALA A 161 -8.33 -10.25 8.30
CA ALA A 161 -8.74 -10.41 9.69
C ALA A 161 -8.46 -9.14 10.54
N THR A 162 -9.11 -9.03 11.69
CA THR A 162 -8.94 -7.92 12.65
C THR A 162 -7.49 -7.74 13.13
N THR A 163 -6.66 -8.77 12.96
CA THR A 163 -5.23 -8.76 13.26
C THR A 163 -4.36 -8.09 12.21
N ALA A 164 -4.92 -7.69 11.05
CA ALA A 164 -4.16 -7.01 10.00
C ALA A 164 -3.71 -5.61 10.43
N GLY A 165 -2.55 -5.17 9.93
CA GLY A 165 -1.84 -4.00 10.41
C GLY A 165 -2.49 -2.66 10.13
N PHE A 166 -3.28 -2.56 9.04
CA PHE A 166 -3.80 -1.28 8.55
C PHE A 166 -5.29 -1.36 8.27
N ARG A 167 -5.96 -0.24 8.42
CA ARG A 167 -7.34 -0.02 7.98
C ARG A 167 -7.36 0.95 6.82
N VAL A 168 -8.06 0.59 5.74
CA VAL A 168 -8.29 1.49 4.60
C VAL A 168 -9.36 2.50 4.99
N LEU A 169 -9.03 3.78 4.91
CA LEU A 169 -9.95 4.88 5.21
C LEU A 169 -10.65 5.35 3.94
N GLN A 170 -9.88 5.55 2.88
CA GLN A 170 -10.37 6.13 1.63
C GLN A 170 -9.44 5.76 0.48
N LEU A 171 -9.98 5.59 -0.71
CA LEU A 171 -9.23 5.51 -1.96
C LEU A 171 -8.82 6.91 -2.42
N VAL A 172 -7.67 7.02 -3.11
CA VAL A 172 -7.18 8.29 -3.66
C VAL A 172 -7.66 8.44 -5.10
N PRO A 173 -8.67 9.28 -5.36
CA PRO A 173 -9.28 9.39 -6.70
C PRO A 173 -8.33 10.03 -7.73
N ASP A 174 -7.39 10.87 -7.30
CA ASP A 174 -6.47 11.59 -8.19
C ASP A 174 -5.54 10.66 -8.99
N THR A 175 -5.33 9.45 -8.50
CA THR A 175 -4.48 8.43 -9.14
C THR A 175 -5.28 7.34 -9.85
N GLN A 176 -6.61 7.46 -9.89
CA GLN A 176 -7.47 6.50 -10.56
C GLN A 176 -7.30 6.53 -12.07
N VAL A 177 -7.35 5.34 -12.66
CA VAL A 177 -7.37 5.15 -14.11
C VAL A 177 -8.55 4.27 -14.47
N SER A 178 -9.35 4.72 -15.45
CA SER A 178 -10.51 3.98 -15.95
C SER A 178 -10.30 3.52 -17.38
N THR A 179 -10.62 2.25 -17.65
CA THR A 179 -10.62 1.68 -19.00
C THR A 179 -12.02 1.19 -19.33
N GLY A 180 -12.60 1.76 -20.38
CA GLY A 180 -13.93 1.37 -20.88
C GLY A 180 -13.89 0.08 -21.68
N GLY A 181 -14.97 -0.71 -21.59
CA GLY A 181 -15.21 -1.90 -22.36
C GLY A 181 -16.71 -2.20 -22.50
N THR A 182 -17.03 -3.27 -23.18
CA THR A 182 -18.42 -3.74 -23.35
C THR A 182 -18.56 -5.12 -22.72
N TYR A 183 -19.55 -5.26 -21.84
CA TYR A 183 -19.90 -6.55 -21.25
C TYR A 183 -20.40 -7.53 -22.33
N VAL A 184 -19.91 -8.75 -22.27
CA VAL A 184 -20.31 -9.85 -23.18
C VAL A 184 -21.07 -10.93 -22.43
N SER A 185 -20.50 -11.43 -21.32
CA SER A 185 -21.12 -12.52 -20.55
C SER A 185 -20.50 -12.62 -19.14
N GLY A 186 -21.08 -13.45 -18.26
CA GLY A 186 -20.49 -13.80 -16.96
C GLY A 186 -21.17 -13.19 -15.75
N THR A 187 -22.33 -12.58 -15.88
CA THR A 187 -23.10 -11.99 -14.77
C THR A 187 -23.33 -12.99 -13.64
N GLY A 188 -23.03 -12.57 -12.40
CA GLY A 188 -23.22 -13.37 -11.19
C GLY A 188 -22.23 -14.54 -11.02
N THR A 189 -21.18 -14.61 -11.85
CA THR A 189 -20.15 -15.64 -11.82
C THR A 189 -18.79 -15.03 -11.44
N THR A 190 -17.81 -15.88 -11.18
CA THR A 190 -16.40 -15.47 -10.96
C THR A 190 -15.64 -15.21 -12.25
N SER A 191 -16.32 -15.23 -13.41
CA SER A 191 -15.77 -14.97 -14.73
C SER A 191 -16.57 -13.89 -15.43
N LEU A 192 -15.90 -12.85 -15.87
CA LEU A 192 -16.46 -11.72 -16.62
C LEU A 192 -15.79 -11.62 -17.98
N VAL A 193 -16.56 -11.64 -19.05
CA VAL A 193 -16.05 -11.45 -20.40
C VAL A 193 -16.35 -10.04 -20.88
N VAL A 194 -15.30 -9.30 -21.22
CA VAL A 194 -15.37 -7.89 -21.69
C VAL A 194 -14.69 -7.79 -23.06
N SER A 195 -15.30 -7.09 -23.98
CA SER A 195 -14.76 -6.75 -25.30
C SER A 195 -14.42 -5.26 -25.41
N GLY A 196 -13.67 -4.89 -26.45
CA GLY A 196 -13.33 -3.49 -26.73
C GLY A 196 -12.22 -2.92 -25.86
N LEU A 197 -11.53 -3.75 -25.06
CA LEU A 197 -10.36 -3.32 -24.31
C LEU A 197 -9.15 -3.16 -25.24
N PRO A 198 -8.34 -2.08 -25.10
CA PRO A 198 -7.13 -1.92 -25.89
C PRO A 198 -6.11 -3.04 -25.62
N VAL A 199 -5.51 -3.57 -26.67
CA VAL A 199 -4.42 -4.56 -26.55
C VAL A 199 -3.24 -3.95 -25.78
N GLY A 200 -2.64 -4.72 -24.90
CA GLY A 200 -1.56 -4.26 -24.01
C GLY A 200 -2.05 -3.58 -22.72
N THR A 201 -3.37 -3.45 -22.53
CA THR A 201 -3.90 -2.97 -21.23
C THR A 201 -3.60 -4.00 -20.16
N VAL A 202 -2.94 -3.56 -19.09
CA VAL A 202 -2.69 -4.36 -17.89
C VAL A 202 -3.74 -4.01 -16.85
N LEU A 203 -4.46 -5.02 -16.38
CA LEU A 203 -5.49 -4.92 -15.35
C LEU A 203 -4.97 -5.64 -14.10
N PRO A 204 -4.52 -4.92 -13.08
CA PRO A 204 -4.00 -5.53 -11.86
C PRO A 204 -5.12 -6.13 -11.00
N ILE A 205 -4.73 -7.00 -10.07
CA ILE A 205 -5.61 -7.48 -9.01
C ILE A 205 -6.22 -6.30 -8.24
N GLY A 206 -7.49 -6.39 -7.85
CA GLY A 206 -8.24 -5.35 -7.15
C GLY A 206 -8.85 -4.29 -8.07
N THR A 207 -8.69 -4.38 -9.40
CA THR A 207 -9.39 -3.51 -10.36
C THR A 207 -10.91 -3.69 -10.21
N ASP A 208 -11.62 -2.61 -9.96
CA ASP A 208 -13.08 -2.61 -9.77
C ASP A 208 -13.84 -2.60 -11.09
N VAL A 209 -14.99 -3.24 -11.09
CA VAL A 209 -15.92 -3.28 -12.24
C VAL A 209 -17.12 -2.38 -11.96
N TYR A 210 -17.37 -1.44 -12.87
CA TYR A 210 -18.52 -0.53 -12.84
C TYR A 210 -19.38 -0.70 -14.09
N ASN A 211 -20.71 -0.62 -13.94
CA ASN A 211 -21.61 -0.35 -15.06
C ASN A 211 -21.58 1.15 -15.37
N VAL A 212 -21.64 1.51 -16.66
CA VAL A 212 -21.80 2.89 -17.09
C VAL A 212 -23.26 3.10 -17.51
N ILE A 213 -24.06 3.76 -16.68
CA ILE A 213 -25.48 4.01 -16.91
C ILE A 213 -25.67 5.52 -17.02
N ASN A 214 -26.13 5.99 -18.18
CA ASN A 214 -26.33 7.44 -18.45
C ASN A 214 -25.07 8.27 -18.18
N GLY A 215 -23.88 7.71 -18.45
CA GLY A 215 -22.59 8.37 -18.18
C GLY A 215 -22.14 8.36 -16.72
N GLN A 216 -22.89 7.72 -15.83
CA GLN A 216 -22.54 7.57 -14.40
C GLN A 216 -21.96 6.19 -14.12
N LEU A 217 -20.95 6.15 -13.26
CA LEU A 217 -20.32 4.91 -12.79
C LEU A 217 -21.14 4.32 -11.64
N GLN A 218 -21.65 3.10 -11.83
CA GLN A 218 -22.33 2.33 -10.78
C GLN A 218 -21.47 1.11 -10.42
N PHE A 219 -20.97 1.07 -9.20
CA PHE A 219 -20.17 -0.05 -8.71
C PHE A 219 -20.98 -1.35 -8.69
N THR A 220 -20.44 -2.41 -9.28
CA THR A 220 -21.13 -3.70 -9.36
C THR A 220 -20.93 -4.60 -8.13
N GLY A 221 -20.06 -4.21 -7.19
CA GLY A 221 -19.64 -5.07 -6.09
C GLY A 221 -18.63 -6.14 -6.50
N SER A 222 -18.01 -5.97 -7.67
CA SER A 222 -17.05 -6.94 -8.22
C SER A 222 -15.71 -6.31 -8.49
N SER A 223 -14.64 -7.03 -8.20
CA SER A 223 -13.26 -6.63 -8.49
C SER A 223 -12.44 -7.82 -9.00
N LEU A 224 -11.36 -7.56 -9.72
CA LEU A 224 -10.49 -8.61 -10.23
C LEU A 224 -9.77 -9.34 -9.08
N THR A 225 -9.84 -10.66 -9.09
CA THR A 225 -9.13 -11.55 -8.15
C THR A 225 -7.78 -12.02 -8.70
N ALA A 226 -7.54 -11.82 -10.01
CA ALA A 226 -6.26 -12.08 -10.67
C ALA A 226 -5.93 -10.96 -11.64
N ALA A 227 -4.63 -10.66 -11.77
CA ALA A 227 -4.17 -9.72 -12.79
C ALA A 227 -4.40 -10.30 -14.19
N SER A 228 -4.75 -9.45 -15.15
CA SER A 228 -4.98 -9.82 -16.52
C SER A 228 -4.31 -8.84 -17.48
N THR A 229 -3.78 -9.33 -18.60
CA THR A 229 -3.26 -8.50 -19.68
C THR A 229 -4.07 -8.79 -20.95
N VAL A 230 -4.56 -7.74 -21.59
CA VAL A 230 -5.33 -7.85 -22.84
C VAL A 230 -4.37 -8.17 -23.98
N THR A 231 -4.46 -9.37 -24.51
CA THR A 231 -3.55 -9.87 -25.56
C THR A 231 -4.16 -9.86 -26.95
N THR A 232 -5.49 -9.73 -27.07
CA THR A 232 -6.22 -9.78 -28.33
C THR A 232 -7.19 -8.61 -28.46
N THR A 233 -7.56 -8.25 -29.70
CA THR A 233 -8.56 -7.20 -29.99
C THR A 233 -10.01 -7.63 -29.76
N GLY A 234 -10.25 -8.91 -29.42
CA GLY A 234 -11.58 -9.46 -29.19
C GLY A 234 -12.03 -9.34 -27.74
N SER A 235 -12.67 -10.40 -27.27
CA SER A 235 -13.11 -10.48 -25.88
C SER A 235 -12.00 -11.00 -24.97
N THR A 236 -11.90 -10.42 -23.78
CA THR A 236 -10.99 -10.85 -22.72
C THR A 236 -11.79 -11.39 -21.54
N THR A 237 -11.40 -12.56 -21.05
CA THR A 237 -12.00 -13.16 -19.85
C THR A 237 -11.22 -12.69 -18.61
N LEU A 238 -11.93 -12.12 -17.65
CA LEU A 238 -11.41 -11.63 -16.39
C LEU A 238 -11.91 -12.49 -15.24
N THR A 239 -11.03 -12.84 -14.30
CA THR A 239 -11.44 -13.52 -13.06
C THR A 239 -11.78 -12.47 -12.01
N VAL A 240 -13.01 -12.51 -11.52
CA VAL A 240 -13.57 -11.50 -10.61
C VAL A 240 -14.20 -12.14 -9.38
N THR A 241 -14.42 -11.36 -8.33
CA THR A 241 -15.35 -11.73 -7.26
C THR A 241 -16.77 -11.81 -7.83
N ALA A 242 -17.64 -12.63 -7.24
CA ALA A 242 -19.04 -12.69 -7.66
C ALA A 242 -19.68 -11.29 -7.53
N SER A 243 -20.35 -10.85 -8.59
CA SER A 243 -21.00 -9.53 -8.64
C SER A 243 -22.28 -9.52 -7.79
N THR A 244 -22.50 -8.46 -7.05
CA THR A 244 -23.76 -8.21 -6.33
C THR A 244 -24.81 -7.54 -7.19
N ALA A 245 -24.40 -6.87 -8.26
CA ALA A 245 -25.29 -6.25 -9.24
C ALA A 245 -25.11 -6.92 -10.61
N THR A 246 -26.15 -6.85 -11.44
CA THR A 246 -26.07 -7.35 -12.82
C THR A 246 -25.12 -6.46 -13.62
N VAL A 247 -24.05 -7.06 -14.15
CA VAL A 247 -23.16 -6.40 -15.10
C VAL A 247 -23.83 -6.40 -16.48
N SER A 248 -23.89 -5.26 -17.14
CA SER A 248 -24.55 -5.13 -18.45
C SER A 248 -24.07 -3.93 -19.24
N GLY A 249 -24.18 -4.01 -20.54
CA GLY A 249 -23.92 -2.88 -21.45
C GLY A 249 -22.47 -2.40 -21.42
N THR A 250 -22.28 -1.09 -21.29
CA THR A 250 -20.93 -0.50 -21.16
C THR A 250 -20.43 -0.66 -19.75
N VAL A 251 -19.19 -1.12 -19.61
CA VAL A 251 -18.49 -1.27 -18.32
C VAL A 251 -17.25 -0.39 -18.29
N ALA A 252 -16.86 0.01 -17.09
CA ALA A 252 -15.60 0.65 -16.80
C ALA A 252 -14.81 -0.19 -15.79
N LEU A 253 -13.56 -0.45 -16.10
CA LEU A 253 -12.60 -1.12 -15.22
C LEU A 253 -11.75 -0.02 -14.58
N VAL A 254 -11.95 0.19 -13.28
CA VAL A 254 -11.33 1.28 -12.52
C VAL A 254 -10.19 0.74 -11.67
N GLN A 255 -9.00 1.27 -11.87
CA GLN A 255 -7.80 0.99 -11.11
C GLN A 255 -7.51 2.14 -10.15
N THR A 256 -7.32 1.83 -8.87
CA THR A 256 -6.97 2.79 -7.83
C THR A 256 -5.71 2.32 -7.11
N PRO A 257 -4.53 2.75 -7.56
CA PRO A 257 -3.26 2.25 -7.02
C PRO A 257 -2.96 2.74 -5.60
N GLU A 258 -3.55 3.84 -5.16
CA GLU A 258 -3.26 4.46 -3.88
C GLU A 258 -4.48 4.55 -2.96
N ALA A 259 -4.24 4.40 -1.66
CA ALA A 259 -5.25 4.62 -0.63
C ALA A 259 -4.66 5.36 0.58
N LEU A 260 -5.55 5.97 1.33
CA LEU A 260 -5.28 6.46 2.67
C LEU A 260 -5.58 5.35 3.67
N VAL A 261 -4.59 5.03 4.46
CA VAL A 261 -4.70 4.00 5.51
C VAL A 261 -4.30 4.56 6.87
N LYS A 262 -4.77 3.90 7.91
CA LYS A 262 -4.34 4.15 9.29
C LYS A 262 -3.84 2.84 9.89
N THR A 263 -2.85 2.92 10.78
CA THR A 263 -2.44 1.78 11.60
C THR A 263 -3.60 1.37 12.50
N ASN A 264 -3.91 0.07 12.52
CA ASN A 264 -4.97 -0.45 13.36
C ASN A 264 -4.65 -0.24 14.83
N PHE A 265 -5.69 0.09 15.62
CA PHE A 265 -5.57 0.42 17.04
C PHE A 265 -4.84 -0.68 17.83
N GLY A 266 -5.16 -1.96 17.59
CA GLY A 266 -4.53 -3.10 18.24
C GLY A 266 -3.10 -3.41 17.78
N VAL A 267 -2.55 -2.66 16.83
CA VAL A 267 -1.22 -2.88 16.25
C VAL A 267 -0.24 -1.77 16.64
N HIS A 268 -0.72 -0.56 16.87
CA HIS A 268 0.15 0.54 17.30
C HIS A 268 0.61 0.31 18.75
N ARG A 269 1.92 0.46 19.00
CA ARG A 269 2.53 0.11 20.29
C ARG A 269 1.93 0.84 21.49
N TYR A 270 1.49 2.09 21.33
CA TYR A 270 0.89 2.86 22.42
C TYR A 270 -0.54 2.45 22.79
N ASN A 271 -1.18 1.67 21.94
CA ASN A 271 -2.55 1.22 22.11
C ASN A 271 -2.66 -0.22 22.60
N VAL A 272 -1.52 -0.87 22.86
CA VAL A 272 -1.46 -2.28 23.26
C VAL A 272 -0.57 -2.39 24.49
N ALA A 273 -1.16 -2.88 25.57
CA ALA A 273 -0.45 -3.23 26.79
C ALA A 273 0.40 -4.50 26.61
#